data_052779e5528064b2aade30e179ae0c5c
#
_entry.id   052779e5528064b2aade30e179ae0c5c
#
_cell.length_a   1.000
_cell.length_b   1.000
_cell.length_c   1.000
_cell.angle_alpha   90.00
_cell.angle_beta   90.00
_cell.angle_gamma   90.00
#
_symmetry.space_group_name_H-M   'P 1'
#
loop_
_entity.id
_entity.type
_entity.pdbx_description
1 polymer ?
#
loop_
_entity_poly.entity_id
_entity_poly.type
_entity_poly.pdbx_seq_one_letter_code
_entity_poly.pdbx_strand_id
1 'polypeptide(L)'
;MTLLKKLTQKQKVLSLLRNGGSVTNLEAKLYLSIPNLYLHISRLRREGYRIKGTEQDTPVGKRTAYDYPRWVQLFDRVGRTLAKYLN
;
A
#
# COMPACT_ATOMS: atom_id res chain seq x y z
N MET A 1 -16.84 14.20 -5.74
CA MET A 1 -15.82 15.01 -5.09
C MET A 1 -14.56 15.07 -5.94
N THR A 2 -14.11 16.28 -6.18
CA THR A 2 -12.97 16.53 -7.07
C THR A 2 -11.63 16.10 -6.53
N LEU A 3 -11.47 16.00 -5.20
CA LEU A 3 -10.20 15.64 -4.57
C LEU A 3 -9.75 14.21 -4.88
N LEU A 4 -10.68 13.26 -4.95
CA LEU A 4 -10.36 11.87 -5.24
C LEU A 4 -9.88 11.67 -6.68
N LYS A 5 -10.31 12.52 -7.61
CA LYS A 5 -9.90 12.46 -9.00
C LYS A 5 -8.47 12.91 -9.21
N LYS A 6 -7.90 13.68 -8.27
CA LYS A 6 -6.54 14.21 -8.36
C LYS A 6 -5.49 13.33 -7.70
N LEU A 7 -5.90 12.24 -7.06
CA LEU A 7 -4.94 11.32 -6.45
C LEU A 7 -4.16 10.57 -7.52
N THR A 8 -2.86 10.47 -7.33
CA THR A 8 -2.04 9.61 -8.16
C THR A 8 -2.36 8.14 -7.87
N GLN A 9 -1.94 7.24 -8.74
CA GLN A 9 -2.12 5.81 -8.51
C GLN A 9 -1.48 5.38 -7.19
N LYS A 10 -0.28 5.87 -6.91
CA LYS A 10 0.42 5.59 -5.66
C LYS A 10 -0.38 6.05 -4.44
N GLN A 11 -0.96 7.24 -4.50
CA GLN A 11 -1.79 7.79 -3.42
C GLN A 11 -3.07 6.98 -3.21
N LYS A 12 -3.68 6.50 -4.28
CA LYS A 12 -4.86 5.64 -4.18
C LYS A 12 -4.54 4.33 -3.45
N VAL A 13 -3.42 3.71 -3.79
CA VAL A 13 -2.95 2.48 -3.13
C VAL A 13 -2.71 2.75 -1.66
N LEU A 14 -1.97 3.81 -1.33
CA LEU A 14 -1.65 4.15 0.05
C LEU A 14 -2.91 4.44 0.87
N SER A 15 -3.86 5.17 0.31
CA SER A 15 -5.13 5.47 0.97
C SER A 15 -5.91 4.20 1.30
N LEU A 16 -5.99 3.27 0.35
CA LEU A 16 -6.67 1.99 0.58
C LEU A 16 -5.99 1.19 1.69
N LEU A 17 -4.67 1.12 1.67
CA LEU A 17 -3.91 0.38 2.67
C LEU A 17 -4.01 1.00 4.06
N ARG A 18 -3.99 2.33 4.15
CA ARG A 18 -4.12 3.04 5.44
C ARG A 18 -5.48 2.82 6.09
N ASN A 19 -6.50 2.60 5.30
CA ASN A 19 -7.85 2.34 5.81
C ASN A 19 -8.06 0.89 6.25
N GLY A 20 -7.00 0.10 6.29
CA GLY A 20 -7.05 -1.28 6.74
C GLY A 20 -7.45 -2.28 5.68
N GLY A 21 -7.57 -1.84 4.43
CA GLY A 21 -7.84 -2.73 3.31
C GLY A 21 -6.61 -3.51 2.87
N SER A 22 -6.85 -4.63 2.20
CA SER A 22 -5.80 -5.34 1.49
C SER A 22 -6.06 -5.22 -0.01
N VAL A 23 -5.03 -5.37 -0.81
CA VAL A 23 -5.17 -5.25 -2.25
C VAL A 23 -4.29 -6.29 -2.95
N THR A 24 -4.86 -6.96 -3.95
CA THR A 24 -4.12 -7.83 -4.86
C THR A 24 -3.87 -7.10 -6.17
N ASN A 25 -2.95 -7.63 -6.95
CA ASN A 25 -2.67 -7.07 -8.28
C ASN A 25 -3.92 -7.06 -9.16
N LEU A 26 -4.71 -8.12 -9.09
CA LEU A 26 -5.96 -8.21 -9.86
C LEU A 26 -6.98 -7.16 -9.42
N GLU A 27 -7.17 -6.99 -8.10
CA GLU A 27 -8.08 -5.98 -7.56
C GLU A 27 -7.65 -4.57 -7.96
N ALA A 28 -6.36 -4.28 -7.90
CA ALA A 28 -5.84 -2.98 -8.31
C ALA A 28 -6.12 -2.71 -9.79
N LYS A 29 -5.94 -3.72 -10.63
CA LYS A 29 -6.20 -3.61 -12.06
C LYS A 29 -7.68 -3.38 -12.36
N LEU A 30 -8.57 -4.12 -11.67
CA LEU A 30 -10.01 -4.07 -11.94
C LEU A 30 -10.70 -2.87 -11.31
N TYR A 31 -10.35 -2.51 -10.08
CA TYR A 31 -11.08 -1.49 -9.32
C TYR A 31 -10.37 -0.15 -9.24
N LEU A 32 -9.05 -0.14 -9.32
CA LEU A 32 -8.27 1.10 -9.20
C LEU A 32 -7.65 1.54 -10.52
N SER A 33 -7.81 0.74 -11.56
CA SER A 33 -7.19 0.97 -12.88
C SER A 33 -5.67 1.11 -12.80
N ILE A 34 -5.06 0.30 -11.94
CA ILE A 34 -3.61 0.29 -11.73
C ILE A 34 -3.04 -0.98 -12.38
N PRO A 35 -2.35 -0.87 -13.51
CA PRO A 35 -1.86 -2.06 -14.23
C PRO A 35 -0.67 -2.72 -13.56
N ASN A 36 0.12 -1.99 -12.77
CA ASN A 36 1.30 -2.53 -12.11
C ASN A 36 1.34 -2.12 -10.65
N LEU A 37 0.61 -2.86 -9.81
CA LEU A 37 0.55 -2.58 -8.38
C LEU A 37 1.92 -2.71 -7.71
N TYR A 38 2.71 -3.71 -8.06
CA TYR A 38 4.00 -3.96 -7.44
C TYR A 38 4.94 -2.76 -7.55
N LEU A 39 4.88 -2.03 -8.65
CA LEU A 39 5.71 -0.84 -8.84
C LEU A 39 5.41 0.21 -7.76
N HIS A 40 4.12 0.44 -7.47
CA HIS A 40 3.71 1.39 -6.44
C HIS A 40 4.04 0.90 -5.05
N ILE A 41 3.86 -0.39 -4.79
CA ILE A 41 4.24 -1.01 -3.52
C ILE A 41 5.76 -0.83 -3.28
N SER A 42 6.56 -1.10 -4.29
CA SER A 42 8.01 -0.95 -4.22
C SER A 42 8.43 0.51 -3.91
N ARG A 43 7.78 1.46 -4.57
CA ARG A 43 8.03 2.88 -4.33
C ARG A 43 7.66 3.31 -2.92
N LEU A 44 6.50 2.85 -2.43
CA LEU A 44 6.06 3.14 -1.08
C LEU A 44 7.01 2.54 -0.03
N ARG A 45 7.49 1.32 -0.26
CA ARG A 45 8.47 0.70 0.63
C ARG A 45 9.77 1.50 0.71
N ARG A 46 10.20 2.08 -0.41
CA ARG A 46 11.39 2.95 -0.43
C ARG A 46 11.16 4.24 0.35
N GLU A 47 9.92 4.71 0.42
CA GLU A 47 9.56 5.90 1.18
C GLU A 47 9.40 5.63 2.67
N GLY A 48 9.55 4.38 3.12
CA GLY A 48 9.49 3.99 4.52
C GLY A 48 8.21 3.30 4.97
N TYR A 49 7.30 3.01 4.06
CA TYR A 49 6.06 2.29 4.39
C TYR A 49 6.32 0.79 4.40
N ARG A 50 6.12 0.16 5.55
CA ARG A 50 6.36 -1.28 5.73
C ARG A 50 5.16 -2.09 5.29
N ILE A 51 4.91 -2.12 4.02
CA ILE A 51 3.77 -2.85 3.45
C ILE A 51 4.09 -4.34 3.41
N LYS A 52 3.17 -5.13 3.95
CA LYS A 52 3.29 -6.59 3.96
C LYS A 52 2.72 -7.19 2.68
N GLY A 53 3.37 -8.24 2.19
CA GLY A 53 2.84 -9.05 1.11
C GLY A 53 2.64 -10.47 1.61
N THR A 54 1.45 -11.02 1.44
CA THR A 54 1.12 -12.38 1.83
C THR A 54 0.71 -13.18 0.60
N GLU A 55 1.43 -14.28 0.34
CA GLU A 55 1.06 -15.19 -0.74
C GLU A 55 -0.18 -15.96 -0.37
N GLN A 56 -1.11 -16.05 -1.32
CA GLN A 56 -2.34 -16.82 -1.18
C GLN A 56 -2.44 -17.83 -2.30
N ASP A 57 -2.75 -19.07 -1.96
CA ASP A 57 -3.05 -20.10 -2.94
C ASP A 57 -4.49 -19.95 -3.41
N THR A 58 -4.68 -19.95 -4.72
CA THR A 58 -6.01 -19.91 -5.33
C THR A 58 -6.14 -21.05 -6.32
N PRO A 59 -7.38 -21.43 -6.71
CA PRO A 59 -7.57 -22.46 -7.73
C PRO A 59 -6.91 -22.20 -9.05
N VAL A 60 -6.61 -20.93 -9.35
CA VAL A 60 -5.97 -20.53 -10.60
C VAL A 60 -4.49 -20.16 -10.45
N GLY A 61 -3.90 -20.41 -9.29
CA GLY A 61 -2.49 -20.15 -9.02
C GLY A 61 -2.28 -19.36 -7.75
N LYS A 62 -1.07 -18.84 -7.59
CA LYS A 62 -0.69 -18.04 -6.43
C LYS A 62 -0.88 -16.56 -6.72
N ARG A 63 -1.29 -15.80 -5.70
CA ARG A 63 -1.36 -14.35 -5.76
C ARG A 63 -0.85 -13.76 -4.46
N THR A 64 -0.41 -12.50 -4.51
CA THR A 64 0.07 -11.78 -3.34
C THR A 64 -0.93 -10.69 -2.98
N ALA A 65 -1.40 -10.72 -1.73
CA ALA A 65 -2.22 -9.64 -1.17
C ALA A 65 -1.33 -8.73 -0.34
N TYR A 66 -1.41 -7.43 -0.57
CA TYR A 66 -0.64 -6.43 0.16
C TYR A 66 -1.52 -5.75 1.20
N ASP A 67 -0.99 -5.56 2.40
CA ASP A 67 -1.69 -4.85 3.46
C ASP A 67 -0.71 -4.00 4.27
N TYR A 68 -1.27 -3.04 4.99
CA TYR A 68 -0.48 -2.14 5.83
C TYR A 68 -1.17 -2.05 7.20
N PRO A 69 -0.90 -3.02 8.09
CA PRO A 69 -1.57 -3.10 9.40
C PRO A 69 -1.40 -1.82 10.22
N ARG A 70 -2.42 -1.49 11.01
CA ARG A 70 -2.40 -0.26 11.82
C ARG A 70 -1.24 -0.19 12.80
N TRP A 71 -0.86 -1.32 13.38
CA TRP A 71 0.26 -1.34 14.31
C TRP A 71 1.58 -1.02 13.60
N VAL A 72 1.73 -1.45 12.34
CA VAL A 72 2.91 -1.11 11.53
C VAL A 72 2.87 0.37 11.17
N GLN A 73 1.68 0.90 10.84
CA GLN A 73 1.52 2.32 10.54
C GLN A 73 1.94 3.18 11.73
N LEU A 74 1.58 2.77 12.94
CA LEU A 74 1.95 3.48 14.15
C LEU A 74 3.47 3.51 14.33
N PHE A 75 4.15 2.37 14.17
CA PHE A 75 5.60 2.30 14.25
C PHE A 75 6.27 3.18 13.19
N ASP A 76 5.77 3.16 11.97
CA ASP A 76 6.32 3.98 10.90
C ASP A 76 6.15 5.47 11.19
N ARG A 77 4.99 5.86 11.75
CA ARG A 77 4.74 7.25 12.15
C ARG A 77 5.70 7.68 13.26
N VAL A 78 5.87 6.87 14.29
CA VAL A 78 6.79 7.15 15.40
C VAL A 78 8.22 7.26 14.88
N GLY A 79 8.64 6.32 14.03
CA GLY A 79 9.98 6.34 13.43
C GLY A 79 10.25 7.61 12.64
N ARG A 80 9.29 8.07 11.85
CA ARG A 80 9.43 9.31 11.09
C ARG A 80 9.50 10.54 12.00
N THR A 81 8.71 10.56 13.06
CA THR A 81 8.73 11.65 14.05
C THR A 81 10.07 11.70 14.75
N LEU A 82 10.58 10.55 15.22
CA LEU A 82 11.87 10.47 15.87
C LEU A 82 13.02 10.92 14.95
N ALA A 83 12.96 10.55 13.69
CA ALA A 83 13.98 10.95 12.72
C ALA A 83 14.09 12.46 12.58
N LYS A 84 12.99 13.20 12.72
CA LYS A 84 13.00 14.66 12.70
C LYS A 84 13.73 15.25 13.89
N TYR A 85 13.64 14.62 15.04
CA TYR A 85 14.30 15.12 16.26
C TYR A 85 15.76 14.70 16.36
N LEU A 86 16.14 13.62 15.68
CA LEU A 86 17.49 13.10 15.73
C LEU A 86 18.44 13.73 14.70
N ASN A 87 17.87 14.41 13.74
CA ASN A 87 18.65 15.11 12.72
C ASN A 87 18.82 16.60 13.11
#